data_e662697958f767eef84e3ddc0f890e33
#
_entry.id   e662697958f767eef84e3ddc0f890e33
#
_cell.length_a   1.000
_cell.length_b   1.000
_cell.length_c   1.000
_cell.angle_alpha   90.00
_cell.angle_beta   90.00
_cell.angle_gamma   90.00
#
_symmetry.space_group_name_H-M   'P 1'
#
loop_
_entity.id
_entity.type
_entity.pdbx_description
1 polymer ?
#
loop_
_entity_poly.entity_id
_entity_poly.type
_entity_poly.pdbx_seq_one_letter_code
_entity_poly.pdbx_strand_id
1 'polypeptide(L)'
;MKKRLFNSRYFLIASMMLLVVACSKKDQITAPTVPPVVTPPGGNTISPPTPFGFYVVGYFPSYRDPSLVTDQKFRMCNVVNYAFANVTSTGGLTVANPSVFSTIISKAKSNNAKIFISISGLAADFKNMATTPSGRNGFVKSIMQVVRTYALDGVDVDWEFPRTDDGTDITYTAFMKELSDSCHTGAKYYLSAAITAGKYAGAVRDAINSSLWTNNTVDFFNIMAYDDFSTTAPFKHHSDLALAQTSLNYWISSRGMPASKAVLGIPAYGRPSGITQTGTVLTYTTITNGSGSAFSDSAVVSAGGFSNYTIYYNGLPTVKRKAKLAQSMANGIMMWEKGQDRTDGLSLLKAVCDTLGRAY
;
A
#
# COMPACT_ATOMS: atom_id res chain seq x y z
N MET A 1 -51.97 4.33 -14.00
CA MET A 1 -51.18 3.12 -13.78
C MET A 1 -50.05 3.05 -14.80
N LYS A 2 -48.83 3.41 -14.43
CA LYS A 2 -47.59 3.11 -15.17
C LYS A 2 -46.51 2.88 -14.14
N LYS A 3 -46.10 1.62 -13.97
CA LYS A 3 -44.97 1.20 -13.14
C LYS A 3 -43.66 1.70 -13.75
N ARG A 4 -42.90 2.48 -13.02
CA ARG A 4 -41.50 2.80 -13.38
C ARG A 4 -40.59 1.82 -12.65
N LEU A 5 -39.90 1.00 -13.42
CA LEU A 5 -38.80 0.16 -12.97
C LEU A 5 -37.60 1.07 -12.60
N PHE A 6 -37.14 0.96 -11.37
CA PHE A 6 -35.92 1.57 -10.91
C PHE A 6 -34.76 0.62 -11.26
N ASN A 7 -34.00 0.97 -12.28
CA ASN A 7 -32.71 0.33 -12.54
C ASN A 7 -31.66 0.91 -11.58
N SER A 8 -31.28 0.12 -10.60
CA SER A 8 -30.13 0.40 -9.74
C SER A 8 -28.85 0.27 -10.56
N ARG A 9 -28.28 1.37 -11.02
CA ARG A 9 -26.93 1.42 -11.58
C ARG A 9 -25.92 1.61 -10.44
N TYR A 10 -25.19 0.56 -10.13
CA TYR A 10 -24.01 0.65 -9.29
C TYR A 10 -22.95 1.48 -10.02
N PHE A 11 -22.64 2.66 -9.50
CA PHE A 11 -21.51 3.46 -9.95
C PHE A 11 -20.22 2.89 -9.34
N LEU A 12 -19.44 2.20 -10.16
CA LEU A 12 -18.01 1.97 -9.89
C LEU A 12 -17.32 3.33 -9.98
N ILE A 13 -16.80 3.83 -8.85
CA ILE A 13 -15.90 4.98 -8.83
C ILE A 13 -14.52 4.47 -9.23
N ALA A 14 -14.22 4.50 -10.53
CA ALA A 14 -12.86 4.43 -11.00
C ALA A 14 -12.14 5.71 -10.56
N SER A 15 -11.04 5.58 -9.84
CA SER A 15 -10.13 6.69 -9.56
C SER A 15 -9.53 7.15 -10.89
N MET A 16 -10.11 8.19 -11.47
CA MET A 16 -9.67 8.74 -12.74
C MET A 16 -8.43 9.60 -12.49
N MET A 17 -7.24 9.01 -12.71
CA MET A 17 -6.00 9.76 -12.85
C MET A 17 -6.12 10.69 -14.05
N LEU A 18 -6.05 12.00 -13.83
CA LEU A 18 -5.84 12.96 -14.92
C LEU A 18 -4.44 12.73 -15.51
N LEU A 19 -4.41 12.17 -16.71
CA LEU A 19 -3.23 12.16 -17.56
C LEU A 19 -3.01 13.59 -18.08
N VAL A 20 -2.05 14.30 -17.51
CA VAL A 20 -1.43 15.44 -18.20
C VAL A 20 -0.53 14.82 -19.27
N VAL A 21 -0.97 14.89 -20.53
CA VAL A 21 -0.16 14.52 -21.68
C VAL A 21 0.90 15.59 -21.88
N ALA A 22 2.08 15.39 -21.27
CA ALA A 22 3.31 16.03 -21.72
C ALA A 22 3.99 15.09 -22.70
N CYS A 23 4.01 15.45 -23.99
CA CYS A 23 4.83 14.78 -25.00
C CYS A 23 6.30 14.89 -24.61
N SER A 24 6.86 13.81 -24.06
CA SER A 24 8.31 13.61 -24.00
C SER A 24 8.63 12.26 -24.66
N LYS A 25 9.69 12.26 -25.46
CA LYS A 25 10.18 11.13 -26.24
C LYS A 25 10.33 9.89 -25.35
N LYS A 26 9.77 8.75 -25.83
CA LYS A 26 10.01 7.43 -25.27
C LYS A 26 11.46 7.04 -25.49
N ASP A 27 12.28 7.14 -24.47
CA ASP A 27 13.52 6.38 -24.42
C ASP A 27 13.15 4.94 -24.01
N GLN A 28 13.15 4.06 -25.00
CA GLN A 28 13.08 2.62 -24.76
C GLN A 28 14.41 2.20 -24.13
N ILE A 29 14.41 1.88 -22.84
CA ILE A 29 15.54 1.24 -22.18
C ILE A 29 15.53 -0.21 -22.65
N THR A 30 16.40 -0.55 -23.59
CA THR A 30 16.77 -1.94 -23.87
C THR A 30 17.42 -2.51 -22.60
N ALA A 31 16.86 -3.60 -22.09
CA ALA A 31 17.42 -4.28 -20.93
C ALA A 31 18.90 -4.64 -21.18
N PRO A 32 19.81 -4.36 -20.22
CA PRO A 32 21.19 -4.79 -20.36
C PRO A 32 21.26 -6.31 -20.44
N THR A 33 22.04 -6.83 -21.38
CA THR A 33 22.34 -8.27 -21.51
C THR A 33 23.06 -8.74 -20.25
N VAL A 34 22.39 -9.61 -19.49
CA VAL A 34 22.92 -10.17 -18.24
C VAL A 34 23.89 -11.32 -18.57
N PRO A 35 25.11 -11.36 -17.99
CA PRO A 35 26.00 -12.53 -18.09
C PRO A 35 25.34 -13.77 -17.47
N PRO A 36 25.71 -14.99 -17.89
CA PRO A 36 25.12 -16.21 -17.34
C PRO A 36 25.39 -16.34 -15.85
N VAL A 37 24.32 -16.53 -15.07
CA VAL A 37 24.38 -16.72 -13.62
C VAL A 37 24.98 -18.11 -13.34
N VAL A 38 26.15 -18.13 -12.74
CA VAL A 38 26.71 -19.34 -12.12
C VAL A 38 25.96 -19.58 -10.82
N THR A 39 25.11 -20.59 -10.78
CA THR A 39 24.41 -21.04 -9.55
C THR A 39 25.39 -21.77 -8.64
N PRO A 40 25.53 -21.38 -7.35
CA PRO A 40 26.23 -22.22 -6.36
C PRO A 40 25.41 -23.48 -6.02
N PRO A 41 26.02 -24.61 -5.76
CA PRO A 41 25.32 -25.81 -5.30
C PRO A 41 24.99 -25.68 -3.80
N GLY A 42 23.80 -25.16 -3.50
CA GLY A 42 23.23 -25.14 -2.17
C GLY A 42 21.74 -25.44 -2.30
N GLY A 43 21.24 -26.44 -1.58
CA GLY A 43 19.86 -26.92 -1.67
C GLY A 43 18.86 -25.77 -1.61
N ASN A 44 17.93 -25.74 -2.57
CA ASN A 44 16.86 -24.73 -2.68
C ASN A 44 15.80 -24.96 -1.59
N THR A 45 16.11 -24.63 -0.35
CA THR A 45 15.09 -24.56 0.70
C THR A 45 14.22 -23.32 0.47
N ILE A 46 12.91 -23.53 0.39
CA ILE A 46 11.93 -22.44 0.37
C ILE A 46 11.56 -22.16 1.82
N SER A 47 11.96 -21.00 2.31
CA SER A 47 11.63 -20.53 3.66
C SER A 47 11.59 -19.01 3.69
N PRO A 48 10.66 -18.39 4.47
CA PRO A 48 10.62 -16.94 4.59
C PRO A 48 11.92 -16.41 5.21
N PRO A 49 12.31 -15.15 4.88
CA PRO A 49 13.39 -14.47 5.57
C PRO A 49 13.07 -14.29 7.07
N THR A 50 14.12 -14.08 7.88
CA THR A 50 13.95 -13.83 9.31
C THR A 50 13.20 -12.50 9.52
N PRO A 51 12.10 -12.46 10.28
CA PRO A 51 11.42 -11.24 10.64
C PRO A 51 12.36 -10.26 11.39
N PHE A 52 12.20 -8.97 11.16
CA PHE A 52 13.07 -7.94 11.76
C PHE A 52 12.34 -7.04 12.79
N GLY A 53 11.46 -7.64 13.57
CA GLY A 53 10.76 -6.97 14.67
C GLY A 53 9.52 -6.21 14.21
N PHE A 54 9.20 -5.10 14.90
CA PHE A 54 8.03 -4.29 14.59
C PHE A 54 8.22 -3.51 13.28
N TYR A 55 7.30 -3.66 12.34
CA TYR A 55 7.36 -3.02 11.03
C TYR A 55 6.91 -1.56 11.12
N VAL A 56 7.71 -0.64 10.58
CA VAL A 56 7.29 0.73 10.26
C VAL A 56 7.47 0.91 8.77
N VAL A 57 6.36 0.78 8.04
CA VAL A 57 6.33 0.77 6.58
C VAL A 57 5.93 2.15 6.07
N GLY A 58 6.65 2.69 5.10
CA GLY A 58 6.28 3.94 4.44
C GLY A 58 6.23 3.78 2.92
N TYR A 59 5.08 4.07 2.31
CA TYR A 59 4.97 4.11 0.86
C TYR A 59 5.54 5.40 0.32
N PHE A 60 6.22 5.32 -0.83
CA PHE A 60 6.69 6.46 -1.61
C PHE A 60 6.21 6.34 -3.06
N PRO A 61 5.18 7.12 -3.45
CA PRO A 61 4.65 7.10 -4.81
C PRO A 61 5.62 7.69 -5.83
N SER A 62 5.69 7.06 -6.98
CA SER A 62 6.57 7.41 -8.10
C SER A 62 6.40 8.84 -8.64
N TYR A 63 5.23 9.44 -8.42
CA TYR A 63 4.90 10.80 -8.85
C TYR A 63 5.29 11.88 -7.83
N ARG A 64 5.84 11.49 -6.67
CA ARG A 64 6.32 12.43 -5.65
C ARG A 64 7.76 12.86 -5.91
N ASP A 65 8.05 14.09 -5.59
CA ASP A 65 9.41 14.60 -5.58
C ASP A 65 10.18 14.03 -4.38
N PRO A 66 11.30 13.32 -4.59
CA PRO A 66 12.12 12.79 -3.50
C PRO A 66 12.69 13.85 -2.55
N SER A 67 12.80 15.10 -2.97
CA SER A 67 13.27 16.21 -2.13
C SER A 67 12.31 16.56 -0.99
N LEU A 68 11.02 16.22 -1.14
CA LEU A 68 10.00 16.47 -0.12
C LEU A 68 10.10 15.50 1.08
N VAL A 69 10.95 14.46 0.99
CA VAL A 69 11.12 13.48 2.05
C VAL A 69 12.56 13.49 2.54
N THR A 70 12.74 13.95 3.78
CA THR A 70 14.05 14.03 4.43
C THR A 70 14.64 12.67 4.74
N ASP A 71 15.96 12.58 4.90
CA ASP A 71 16.63 11.34 5.30
C ASP A 71 16.15 10.84 6.68
N GLN A 72 15.82 11.77 7.59
CA GLN A 72 15.21 11.40 8.88
C GLN A 72 13.91 10.59 8.69
N LYS A 73 13.06 10.94 7.73
CA LYS A 73 11.85 10.16 7.42
C LYS A 73 12.15 8.77 6.85
N PHE A 74 13.29 8.58 6.21
CA PHE A 74 13.73 7.24 5.81
C PHE A 74 14.19 6.43 7.03
N ARG A 75 14.93 7.02 7.97
CA ARG A 75 15.33 6.35 9.23
C ARG A 75 14.14 5.98 10.12
N MET A 76 13.06 6.75 10.09
CA MET A 76 11.80 6.44 10.79
C MET A 76 11.17 5.12 10.32
N CYS A 77 11.39 4.71 9.07
CA CYS A 77 10.90 3.46 8.51
C CYS A 77 11.96 2.37 8.59
N ASN A 78 11.56 1.10 8.74
CA ASN A 78 12.44 -0.04 8.46
C ASN A 78 12.09 -0.72 7.13
N VAL A 79 10.94 -0.37 6.53
CA VAL A 79 10.56 -0.75 5.16
C VAL A 79 10.08 0.47 4.40
N VAL A 80 10.55 0.64 3.18
CA VAL A 80 10.06 1.61 2.21
C VAL A 80 9.51 0.87 1.00
N ASN A 81 8.23 1.07 0.70
CA ASN A 81 7.59 0.53 -0.50
C ASN A 81 7.59 1.61 -1.59
N TYR A 82 8.31 1.37 -2.69
CA TYR A 82 8.20 2.25 -3.85
C TYR A 82 6.93 1.94 -4.62
N ALA A 83 6.05 2.90 -4.75
CA ALA A 83 4.74 2.76 -5.37
C ALA A 83 4.68 3.54 -6.70
N PHE A 84 4.60 2.93 -7.90
CA PHE A 84 4.43 1.49 -8.11
C PHE A 84 5.24 1.00 -9.31
N ALA A 85 5.44 -0.31 -9.40
CA ALA A 85 5.54 -0.97 -10.68
C ALA A 85 4.16 -1.49 -11.06
N ASN A 86 3.73 -1.23 -12.29
CA ASN A 86 2.37 -1.52 -12.73
C ASN A 86 2.31 -2.77 -13.60
N VAL A 87 1.33 -3.63 -13.33
CA VAL A 87 0.94 -4.67 -14.28
C VAL A 87 0.37 -3.99 -15.52
N THR A 88 0.71 -4.48 -16.71
CA THR A 88 0.19 -3.95 -17.97
C THR A 88 -0.95 -4.80 -18.50
N SER A 89 -1.75 -4.26 -19.43
CA SER A 89 -2.85 -4.99 -20.09
C SER A 89 -2.39 -6.25 -20.83
N THR A 90 -1.10 -6.36 -21.15
CA THR A 90 -0.49 -7.54 -21.77
C THR A 90 0.14 -8.51 -20.76
N GLY A 91 -0.04 -8.27 -19.45
CA GLY A 91 0.54 -9.09 -18.38
C GLY A 91 2.03 -8.83 -18.12
N GLY A 92 2.60 -7.76 -18.68
CA GLY A 92 3.96 -7.32 -18.38
C GLY A 92 4.06 -6.44 -17.14
N LEU A 93 5.28 -6.03 -16.79
CA LEU A 93 5.58 -5.14 -15.67
C LEU A 93 6.26 -3.86 -16.15
N THR A 94 5.81 -2.71 -15.67
CA THR A 94 6.44 -1.41 -15.93
C THR A 94 6.73 -0.67 -14.63
N VAL A 95 7.99 -0.34 -14.36
CA VAL A 95 8.39 0.49 -13.21
C VAL A 95 8.14 1.95 -13.57
N ALA A 96 7.30 2.62 -12.78
CA ALA A 96 7.02 4.04 -12.98
C ALA A 96 8.20 4.90 -12.51
N ASN A 97 8.54 5.95 -13.29
CA ASN A 97 9.60 6.92 -12.99
C ASN A 97 10.93 6.29 -12.51
N PRO A 98 11.69 5.60 -13.37
CA PRO A 98 12.90 4.87 -12.97
C PRO A 98 13.97 5.75 -12.29
N SER A 99 14.07 7.03 -12.65
CA SER A 99 15.01 7.97 -12.02
C SER A 99 14.64 8.26 -10.55
N VAL A 100 13.35 8.48 -10.28
CA VAL A 100 12.83 8.62 -8.91
C VAL A 100 13.05 7.31 -8.16
N PHE A 101 12.78 6.17 -8.78
CA PHE A 101 13.01 4.86 -8.18
C PHE A 101 14.46 4.68 -7.72
N SER A 102 15.43 4.96 -8.58
CA SER A 102 16.86 4.87 -8.25
C SER A 102 17.25 5.78 -7.09
N THR A 103 16.67 7.00 -7.04
CA THR A 103 16.87 7.94 -5.93
C THR A 103 16.32 7.39 -4.62
N ILE A 104 15.12 6.82 -4.62
CA ILE A 104 14.47 6.26 -3.43
C ILE A 104 15.21 5.01 -2.93
N ILE A 105 15.70 4.16 -3.83
CA ILE A 105 16.56 3.02 -3.48
C ILE A 105 17.80 3.51 -2.72
N SER A 106 18.49 4.52 -3.27
CA SER A 106 19.67 5.09 -2.65
C SER A 106 19.38 5.66 -1.26
N LYS A 107 18.31 6.47 -1.13
CA LYS A 107 17.88 7.06 0.14
C LYS A 107 17.50 5.99 1.18
N ALA A 108 16.74 4.97 0.80
CA ALA A 108 16.37 3.88 1.71
C ALA A 108 17.60 3.16 2.23
N LYS A 109 18.50 2.72 1.35
CA LYS A 109 19.72 1.99 1.71
C LYS A 109 20.66 2.83 2.58
N SER A 110 20.88 4.11 2.25
CA SER A 110 21.72 5.02 3.04
C SER A 110 21.17 5.29 4.44
N ASN A 111 19.89 5.04 4.67
CA ASN A 111 19.22 5.22 5.95
C ASN A 111 18.83 3.90 6.62
N ASN A 112 19.42 2.78 6.22
CA ASN A 112 19.21 1.44 6.79
C ASN A 112 17.76 0.95 6.72
N ALA A 113 16.96 1.45 5.79
CA ALA A 113 15.63 0.96 5.50
C ALA A 113 15.69 -0.08 4.38
N LYS A 114 14.92 -1.17 4.53
CA LYS A 114 14.69 -2.12 3.45
C LYS A 114 13.86 -1.48 2.36
N ILE A 115 14.16 -1.78 1.11
CA ILE A 115 13.46 -1.24 -0.05
C ILE A 115 12.75 -2.35 -0.82
N PHE A 116 11.42 -2.20 -0.94
CA PHE A 116 10.56 -3.08 -1.72
C PHE A 116 10.01 -2.35 -2.93
N ILE A 117 9.72 -3.11 -3.97
CA ILE A 117 8.89 -2.63 -5.08
C ILE A 117 7.45 -3.05 -4.82
N SER A 118 6.52 -2.09 -4.80
CA SER A 118 5.10 -2.37 -4.71
C SER A 118 4.51 -2.53 -6.10
N ILE A 119 3.79 -3.63 -6.31
CA ILE A 119 3.17 -4.00 -7.59
C ILE A 119 1.71 -3.62 -7.53
N SER A 120 1.27 -2.75 -8.43
CA SER A 120 -0.13 -2.32 -8.54
C SER A 120 -0.59 -2.28 -10.01
N GLY A 121 -1.78 -1.75 -10.28
CA GLY A 121 -2.36 -1.60 -11.61
C GLY A 121 -3.87 -1.75 -11.63
N LEU A 122 -4.45 -1.80 -12.81
CA LEU A 122 -5.89 -2.03 -12.94
C LEU A 122 -6.24 -3.47 -12.54
N ALA A 123 -7.35 -3.65 -11.82
CA ALA A 123 -7.83 -4.98 -11.42
C ALA A 123 -8.03 -5.91 -12.63
N ALA A 124 -8.45 -5.35 -13.79
CA ALA A 124 -8.60 -6.11 -15.03
C ALA A 124 -7.26 -6.62 -15.56
N ASP A 125 -6.18 -5.83 -15.46
CA ASP A 125 -4.85 -6.22 -15.92
C ASP A 125 -4.27 -7.33 -15.04
N PHE A 126 -4.44 -7.23 -13.72
CA PHE A 126 -4.12 -8.31 -12.80
C PHE A 126 -4.90 -9.59 -13.11
N LYS A 127 -6.21 -9.48 -13.34
CA LYS A 127 -7.05 -10.62 -13.71
C LYS A 127 -6.54 -11.30 -14.97
N ASN A 128 -6.25 -10.54 -16.03
CA ASN A 128 -5.71 -11.05 -17.28
C ASN A 128 -4.36 -11.76 -17.06
N MET A 129 -3.44 -11.11 -16.35
CA MET A 129 -2.12 -11.67 -16.03
C MET A 129 -2.23 -12.98 -15.24
N ALA A 130 -3.13 -13.02 -14.23
CA ALA A 130 -3.21 -14.14 -13.29
C ALA A 130 -4.03 -15.33 -13.80
N THR A 131 -4.80 -15.18 -14.87
CA THR A 131 -5.74 -16.20 -15.38
C THR A 131 -5.04 -17.53 -15.71
N THR A 132 -3.85 -17.50 -16.26
CA THR A 132 -3.13 -18.73 -16.67
C THR A 132 -1.84 -18.92 -15.88
N PRO A 133 -1.41 -20.18 -15.63
CA PRO A 133 -0.12 -20.46 -15.00
C PRO A 133 1.06 -19.82 -15.77
N SER A 134 1.00 -19.80 -17.11
CA SER A 134 2.03 -19.19 -17.94
C SER A 134 2.10 -17.67 -17.72
N GLY A 135 0.96 -16.99 -17.66
CA GLY A 135 0.88 -15.56 -17.38
C GLY A 135 1.49 -15.22 -16.03
N ARG A 136 1.07 -15.91 -14.97
CA ARG A 136 1.62 -15.73 -13.62
C ARG A 136 3.13 -15.99 -13.56
N ASN A 137 3.60 -17.09 -14.15
CA ASN A 137 5.02 -17.42 -14.17
C ASN A 137 5.86 -16.38 -14.90
N GLY A 138 5.37 -15.88 -16.06
CA GLY A 138 6.02 -14.80 -16.81
C GLY A 138 6.11 -13.52 -15.99
N PHE A 139 5.03 -13.17 -15.31
CA PHE A 139 4.97 -11.97 -14.47
C PHE A 139 5.88 -12.07 -13.23
N VAL A 140 5.88 -13.21 -12.52
CA VAL A 140 6.81 -13.49 -11.41
C VAL A 140 8.26 -13.34 -11.86
N LYS A 141 8.62 -13.87 -13.04
CA LYS A 141 9.98 -13.70 -13.57
C LYS A 141 10.33 -12.24 -13.81
N SER A 142 9.40 -11.45 -14.33
CA SER A 142 9.59 -10.00 -14.54
C SER A 142 9.78 -9.25 -13.23
N ILE A 143 8.96 -9.54 -12.20
CA ILE A 143 9.13 -8.97 -10.86
C ILE A 143 10.51 -9.32 -10.29
N MET A 144 10.87 -10.59 -10.31
CA MET A 144 12.15 -11.06 -9.75
C MET A 144 13.36 -10.53 -10.52
N GLN A 145 13.21 -10.22 -11.81
CA GLN A 145 14.23 -9.51 -12.57
C GLN A 145 14.45 -8.10 -12.02
N VAL A 146 13.39 -7.34 -11.78
CA VAL A 146 13.47 -6.00 -11.16
C VAL A 146 14.12 -6.10 -9.78
N VAL A 147 13.66 -7.02 -8.93
CA VAL A 147 14.21 -7.22 -7.58
C VAL A 147 15.72 -7.45 -7.60
N ARG A 148 16.19 -8.31 -8.50
CA ARG A 148 17.63 -8.62 -8.64
C ARG A 148 18.42 -7.48 -9.26
N THR A 149 17.90 -6.87 -10.32
CA THR A 149 18.58 -5.76 -11.03
C THR A 149 18.85 -4.57 -10.12
N TYR A 150 17.88 -4.23 -9.26
CA TYR A 150 17.98 -3.09 -8.36
C TYR A 150 18.46 -3.48 -6.95
N ALA A 151 18.78 -4.76 -6.73
CA ALA A 151 19.18 -5.31 -5.43
C ALA A 151 18.20 -4.88 -4.31
N LEU A 152 16.91 -5.14 -4.53
CA LEU A 152 15.86 -4.84 -3.57
C LEU A 152 15.80 -5.90 -2.48
N ASP A 153 15.16 -5.57 -1.36
CA ASP A 153 14.98 -6.49 -0.23
C ASP A 153 13.69 -7.30 -0.32
N GLY A 154 12.71 -6.87 -1.11
CA GLY A 154 11.43 -7.57 -1.20
C GLY A 154 10.48 -7.00 -2.23
N VAL A 155 9.30 -7.60 -2.23
CA VAL A 155 8.15 -7.24 -3.08
C VAL A 155 6.95 -6.99 -2.18
N ASP A 156 6.17 -5.98 -2.53
CA ASP A 156 4.84 -5.72 -1.98
C ASP A 156 3.81 -5.89 -3.09
N VAL A 157 2.65 -6.48 -2.82
CA VAL A 157 1.58 -6.65 -3.81
C VAL A 157 0.36 -5.87 -3.37
N ASP A 158 -0.04 -4.91 -4.19
CA ASP A 158 -1.17 -4.02 -3.98
C ASP A 158 -2.18 -4.20 -5.12
N TRP A 159 -2.85 -5.36 -5.12
CA TRP A 159 -3.93 -5.66 -6.05
C TRP A 159 -5.26 -5.20 -5.46
N GLU A 160 -5.83 -4.14 -6.01
CA GLU A 160 -7.09 -3.57 -5.55
C GLU A 160 -8.24 -3.84 -6.54
N PHE A 161 -9.03 -4.88 -6.39
CA PHE A 161 -8.95 -5.93 -5.38
C PHE A 161 -9.24 -7.28 -6.04
N PRO A 162 -8.67 -8.41 -5.55
CA PRO A 162 -9.17 -9.73 -5.91
C PRO A 162 -10.58 -9.92 -5.34
N ARG A 163 -11.40 -10.81 -5.95
CA ARG A 163 -12.81 -10.99 -5.62
C ARG A 163 -13.20 -12.45 -5.69
N THR A 164 -14.12 -12.88 -4.81
CA THR A 164 -14.66 -14.25 -4.83
C THR A 164 -15.74 -14.44 -5.90
N ASP A 165 -16.44 -13.37 -6.29
CA ASP A 165 -17.54 -13.42 -7.25
C ASP A 165 -17.10 -13.46 -8.73
N ASP A 166 -15.79 -13.33 -9.00
CA ASP A 166 -15.23 -13.43 -10.35
C ASP A 166 -14.02 -14.39 -10.44
N GLY A 167 -13.72 -15.14 -9.37
CA GLY A 167 -12.69 -16.16 -9.29
C GLY A 167 -11.26 -15.60 -9.20
N THR A 168 -11.10 -14.29 -9.05
CA THR A 168 -9.75 -13.69 -8.92
C THR A 168 -9.11 -13.95 -7.56
N ASP A 169 -9.86 -14.33 -6.55
CA ASP A 169 -9.35 -14.81 -5.26
C ASP A 169 -8.50 -16.08 -5.40
N ILE A 170 -8.92 -17.01 -6.27
CA ILE A 170 -8.19 -18.24 -6.56
C ILE A 170 -6.89 -17.93 -7.30
N THR A 171 -6.97 -17.10 -8.35
CA THR A 171 -5.79 -16.77 -9.17
C THR A 171 -4.82 -15.84 -8.42
N TYR A 172 -5.32 -14.95 -7.57
CA TYR A 172 -4.51 -14.17 -6.63
C TYR A 172 -3.73 -15.07 -5.68
N THR A 173 -4.40 -16.02 -5.04
CA THR A 173 -3.76 -16.98 -4.12
C THR A 173 -2.67 -17.78 -4.82
N ALA A 174 -2.93 -18.25 -6.06
CA ALA A 174 -1.93 -18.95 -6.87
C ALA A 174 -0.74 -18.05 -7.24
N PHE A 175 -0.99 -16.82 -7.68
CA PHE A 175 0.05 -15.84 -7.98
C PHE A 175 0.93 -15.53 -6.75
N MET A 176 0.30 -15.27 -5.59
CA MET A 176 1.03 -14.99 -4.36
C MET A 176 1.92 -16.18 -3.95
N LYS A 177 1.43 -17.42 -4.12
CA LYS A 177 2.23 -18.61 -3.85
C LYS A 177 3.44 -18.72 -4.80
N GLU A 178 3.22 -18.58 -6.09
CA GLU A 178 4.30 -18.65 -7.11
C GLU A 178 5.36 -17.55 -6.89
N LEU A 179 4.92 -16.35 -6.52
CA LEU A 179 5.82 -15.24 -6.16
C LEU A 179 6.57 -15.50 -4.86
N SER A 180 5.87 -16.03 -3.85
CA SER A 180 6.48 -16.45 -2.57
C SER A 180 7.58 -17.50 -2.77
N ASP A 181 7.31 -18.54 -3.56
CA ASP A 181 8.31 -19.59 -3.85
C ASP A 181 9.59 -18.97 -4.46
N SER A 182 9.43 -17.94 -5.31
CA SER A 182 10.55 -17.22 -5.90
C SER A 182 11.27 -16.27 -4.92
N CYS A 183 10.53 -15.59 -4.04
CA CYS A 183 11.08 -14.69 -3.04
C CYS A 183 11.79 -15.47 -1.92
N HIS A 184 11.19 -16.55 -1.45
CA HIS A 184 11.63 -17.33 -0.30
C HIS A 184 12.68 -18.39 -0.63
N THR A 185 13.03 -18.61 -1.89
CA THR A 185 14.14 -19.48 -2.26
C THR A 185 15.43 -18.94 -1.64
N GLY A 186 16.02 -19.72 -0.73
CA GLY A 186 17.20 -19.34 0.04
C GLY A 186 16.94 -18.24 1.10
N ALA A 187 15.70 -18.07 1.55
CA ALA A 187 15.25 -17.07 2.54
C ALA A 187 15.70 -15.64 2.19
N LYS A 188 15.60 -15.25 0.90
CA LYS A 188 16.35 -14.10 0.38
C LYS A 188 15.56 -12.81 0.36
N TYR A 189 14.29 -12.85 -0.09
CA TYR A 189 13.48 -11.66 -0.30
C TYR A 189 12.18 -11.75 0.50
N TYR A 190 11.73 -10.60 1.02
CA TYR A 190 10.45 -10.49 1.71
C TYR A 190 9.30 -10.37 0.70
N LEU A 191 8.12 -10.84 1.10
CA LEU A 191 6.87 -10.66 0.37
C LEU A 191 5.80 -10.08 1.30
N SER A 192 5.32 -8.87 1.01
CA SER A 192 4.17 -8.27 1.67
C SER A 192 2.99 -8.09 0.72
N ALA A 193 1.83 -7.82 1.27
CA ALA A 193 0.64 -7.48 0.50
C ALA A 193 -0.19 -6.40 1.19
N ALA A 194 -0.72 -5.46 0.41
CA ALA A 194 -1.76 -4.55 0.88
C ALA A 194 -3.13 -5.26 0.81
N ILE A 195 -3.92 -5.12 1.86
CA ILE A 195 -5.25 -5.72 1.95
C ILE A 195 -6.27 -4.73 2.51
N THR A 196 -7.54 -4.94 2.15
CA THR A 196 -8.65 -4.10 2.62
C THR A 196 -8.73 -4.05 4.15
N ALA A 197 -9.38 -3.00 4.68
CA ALA A 197 -9.68 -2.86 6.12
C ALA A 197 -10.47 -4.04 6.72
N GLY A 198 -11.14 -4.84 5.90
CA GLY A 198 -11.91 -5.99 6.37
C GLY A 198 -13.26 -5.65 7.00
N LYS A 199 -13.67 -4.38 7.03
CA LYS A 199 -14.89 -3.93 7.70
C LYS A 199 -16.16 -4.44 7.04
N TYR A 200 -16.24 -4.40 5.72
CA TYR A 200 -17.46 -4.75 4.98
C TYR A 200 -17.37 -6.17 4.42
N ALA A 201 -18.38 -6.98 4.76
CA ALA A 201 -18.52 -8.32 4.19
C ALA A 201 -18.75 -8.25 2.67
N GLY A 202 -18.27 -9.25 1.95
CA GLY A 202 -18.49 -9.38 0.51
C GLY A 202 -17.25 -9.83 -0.25
N ALA A 203 -17.38 -9.91 -1.55
CA ALA A 203 -16.43 -10.55 -2.45
C ALA A 203 -14.98 -10.07 -2.30
N VAL A 204 -14.77 -8.77 -2.06
CA VAL A 204 -13.43 -8.18 -1.88
C VAL A 204 -12.79 -8.61 -0.56
N ARG A 205 -13.53 -8.48 0.56
CA ARG A 205 -13.00 -8.85 1.88
C ARG A 205 -12.68 -10.34 1.96
N ASP A 206 -13.58 -11.15 1.42
CA ASP A 206 -13.54 -12.60 1.58
C ASP A 206 -12.58 -13.27 0.57
N ALA A 207 -12.04 -12.53 -0.38
CA ALA A 207 -11.08 -12.99 -1.37
C ALA A 207 -9.67 -13.29 -0.80
N ILE A 208 -9.33 -12.77 0.37
CA ILE A 208 -8.01 -13.00 0.97
C ILE A 208 -8.01 -14.34 1.70
N ASN A 209 -7.40 -15.35 1.09
CA ASN A 209 -7.36 -16.71 1.59
C ASN A 209 -6.41 -16.86 2.80
N SER A 210 -6.84 -17.61 3.83
CA SER A 210 -6.05 -17.82 5.04
C SER A 210 -4.74 -18.59 4.79
N SER A 211 -4.65 -19.39 3.72
CA SER A 211 -3.40 -20.06 3.34
C SER A 211 -2.23 -19.10 3.13
N LEU A 212 -2.50 -17.83 2.82
CA LEU A 212 -1.46 -16.82 2.63
C LEU A 212 -0.66 -16.54 3.91
N TRP A 213 -1.25 -16.72 5.09
CA TRP A 213 -0.54 -16.60 6.37
C TRP A 213 -0.28 -17.94 7.07
N THR A 214 -1.16 -18.93 6.94
CA THR A 214 -0.94 -20.23 7.57
C THR A 214 0.20 -21.02 6.95
N ASN A 215 0.43 -20.85 5.64
CA ASN A 215 1.52 -21.50 4.90
C ASN A 215 2.77 -20.61 4.78
N ASN A 216 2.83 -19.48 5.50
CA ASN A 216 3.92 -18.50 5.41
C ASN A 216 4.18 -17.98 3.98
N THR A 217 3.15 -17.94 3.14
CA THR A 217 3.25 -17.42 1.77
C THR A 217 3.58 -15.92 1.77
N VAL A 218 2.93 -15.15 2.66
CA VAL A 218 3.15 -13.71 2.82
C VAL A 218 3.77 -13.44 4.19
N ASP A 219 4.79 -12.60 4.26
CA ASP A 219 5.51 -12.30 5.49
C ASP A 219 4.74 -11.36 6.39
N PHE A 220 4.12 -10.31 5.81
CA PHE A 220 3.23 -9.40 6.54
C PHE A 220 2.22 -8.73 5.60
N PHE A 221 1.13 -8.24 6.19
CA PHE A 221 0.02 -7.62 5.47
C PHE A 221 -0.18 -6.17 5.90
N ASN A 222 -0.11 -5.25 4.94
CA ASN A 222 -0.43 -3.84 5.11
C ASN A 222 -1.96 -3.67 5.06
N ILE A 223 -2.61 -3.56 6.21
CA ILE A 223 -4.06 -3.44 6.34
C ILE A 223 -4.47 -1.99 6.09
N MET A 224 -5.14 -1.72 4.99
CA MET A 224 -5.57 -0.37 4.57
C MET A 224 -6.76 0.13 5.38
N ALA A 225 -6.54 0.46 6.67
CA ALA A 225 -7.55 0.95 7.60
C ALA A 225 -7.88 2.44 7.37
N TYR A 226 -8.21 2.79 6.12
CA TYR A 226 -8.57 4.13 5.68
C TYR A 226 -9.50 4.08 4.47
N ASP A 227 -9.92 5.25 3.99
CA ASP A 227 -10.87 5.46 2.90
C ASP A 227 -12.30 4.93 3.18
N ASP A 228 -12.66 4.80 4.45
CA ASP A 228 -14.01 4.45 4.90
C ASP A 228 -14.90 5.70 5.01
N PHE A 229 -15.01 6.46 3.93
CA PHE A 229 -15.85 7.67 3.88
C PHE A 229 -17.29 7.36 3.44
N SER A 230 -18.21 8.31 3.65
CA SER A 230 -19.60 8.25 3.18
C SER A 230 -19.89 9.34 2.16
N THR A 231 -20.59 9.01 1.10
CA THR A 231 -21.07 9.98 0.08
C THR A 231 -22.40 10.60 0.46
N THR A 232 -23.09 10.04 1.47
CA THR A 232 -24.38 10.49 1.99
C THR A 232 -24.32 10.56 3.51
N ALA A 233 -25.20 11.37 4.12
CA ALA A 233 -25.33 11.41 5.58
C ALA A 233 -25.80 10.04 6.15
N PRO A 234 -25.38 9.68 7.36
CA PRO A 234 -24.46 10.41 8.22
C PRO A 234 -23.02 10.37 7.71
N PHE A 235 -22.36 11.53 7.69
CA PHE A 235 -20.97 11.65 7.31
C PHE A 235 -20.07 11.08 8.39
N LYS A 236 -18.94 10.52 8.00
CA LYS A 236 -18.00 9.84 8.89
C LYS A 236 -16.55 10.12 8.54
N HIS A 237 -15.72 9.94 9.53
CA HIS A 237 -14.26 9.98 9.36
C HIS A 237 -13.78 8.78 8.57
N HIS A 238 -12.93 9.01 7.54
CA HIS A 238 -12.48 7.93 6.65
C HIS A 238 -11.45 6.97 7.28
N SER A 239 -10.87 7.34 8.41
CA SER A 239 -9.84 6.53 9.10
C SER A 239 -9.79 6.88 10.59
N ASP A 240 -10.88 6.65 11.32
CA ASP A 240 -10.92 6.85 12.78
C ASP A 240 -10.24 5.69 13.55
N LEU A 241 -10.17 5.81 14.87
CA LEU A 241 -9.63 4.76 15.74
C LEU A 241 -10.52 3.51 15.76
N ALA A 242 -11.84 3.69 15.61
CA ALA A 242 -12.80 2.58 15.60
C ALA A 242 -12.62 1.70 14.36
N LEU A 243 -12.35 2.28 13.19
CA LEU A 243 -12.00 1.53 11.99
C LEU A 243 -10.71 0.72 12.19
N ALA A 244 -9.67 1.34 12.78
CA ALA A 244 -8.41 0.65 13.06
C ALA A 244 -8.63 -0.57 13.98
N GLN A 245 -9.40 -0.42 15.05
CA GLN A 245 -9.75 -1.50 15.97
C GLN A 245 -10.56 -2.60 15.27
N THR A 246 -11.57 -2.22 14.47
CA THR A 246 -12.41 -3.16 13.71
C THR A 246 -11.56 -3.96 12.72
N SER A 247 -10.63 -3.30 12.04
CA SER A 247 -9.75 -3.95 11.06
C SER A 247 -8.84 -5.00 11.71
N LEU A 248 -8.18 -4.66 12.82
CA LEU A 248 -7.33 -5.61 13.53
C LEU A 248 -8.13 -6.76 14.14
N ASN A 249 -9.28 -6.48 14.74
CA ASN A 249 -10.18 -7.54 15.27
C ASN A 249 -10.62 -8.49 14.16
N TYR A 250 -10.99 -7.97 12.98
CA TYR A 250 -11.40 -8.81 11.88
C TYR A 250 -10.26 -9.73 11.40
N TRP A 251 -9.12 -9.14 11.02
CA TRP A 251 -8.05 -9.94 10.42
C TRP A 251 -7.39 -10.88 11.43
N ILE A 252 -7.15 -10.44 12.66
CA ILE A 252 -6.45 -11.22 13.69
C ILE A 252 -7.43 -12.18 14.39
N SER A 253 -8.49 -11.64 15.02
CA SER A 253 -9.35 -12.46 15.87
C SER A 253 -10.34 -13.28 15.06
N SER A 254 -10.98 -12.71 14.03
CA SER A 254 -12.01 -13.41 13.28
C SER A 254 -11.44 -14.30 12.17
N ARG A 255 -10.38 -13.84 11.45
CA ARG A 255 -9.77 -14.59 10.35
C ARG A 255 -8.56 -15.42 10.77
N GLY A 256 -8.07 -15.26 12.01
CA GLY A 256 -6.94 -16.02 12.54
C GLY A 256 -5.58 -15.67 11.94
N MET A 257 -5.43 -14.46 11.41
CA MET A 257 -4.12 -13.96 10.98
C MET A 257 -3.22 -13.79 12.21
N PRO A 258 -2.00 -14.34 12.22
CA PRO A 258 -1.06 -14.08 13.31
C PRO A 258 -0.81 -12.57 13.49
N ALA A 259 -0.86 -12.08 14.71
CA ALA A 259 -0.56 -10.68 15.03
C ALA A 259 0.81 -10.24 14.47
N SER A 260 1.78 -11.15 14.46
CA SER A 260 3.12 -10.93 13.90
C SER A 260 3.15 -10.59 12.41
N LYS A 261 2.06 -10.87 11.69
CA LYS A 261 1.91 -10.59 10.25
C LYS A 261 1.03 -9.37 9.96
N ALA A 262 0.35 -8.79 10.95
CA ALA A 262 -0.54 -7.67 10.77
C ALA A 262 0.20 -6.33 10.91
N VAL A 263 0.03 -5.43 9.93
CA VAL A 263 0.57 -4.07 9.91
C VAL A 263 -0.57 -3.09 9.70
N LEU A 264 -0.83 -2.22 10.67
CA LEU A 264 -1.96 -1.28 10.65
C LEU A 264 -1.67 -0.07 9.76
N GLY A 265 -2.49 0.17 8.74
CA GLY A 265 -2.39 1.33 7.86
C GLY A 265 -2.94 2.62 8.47
N ILE A 266 -2.21 3.72 8.25
CA ILE A 266 -2.63 5.08 8.55
C ILE A 266 -2.47 5.98 7.32
N PRO A 267 -3.41 6.92 7.06
CA PRO A 267 -3.27 7.89 5.99
C PRO A 267 -2.50 9.14 6.45
N ALA A 268 -1.71 9.71 5.56
CA ALA A 268 -1.12 11.04 5.73
C ALA A 268 -1.87 12.11 4.92
N TYR A 269 -3.17 11.93 4.75
CA TYR A 269 -4.08 12.81 4.02
C TYR A 269 -5.44 12.89 4.70
N GLY A 270 -6.20 13.89 4.30
CA GLY A 270 -7.61 14.01 4.67
C GLY A 270 -8.52 13.78 3.47
N ARG A 271 -9.70 13.24 3.76
CA ARG A 271 -10.77 12.99 2.80
C ARG A 271 -12.09 13.57 3.30
N PRO A 272 -12.85 14.28 2.45
CA PRO A 272 -14.20 14.73 2.82
C PRO A 272 -15.16 13.56 2.89
N SER A 273 -16.26 13.76 3.62
CA SER A 273 -17.45 12.92 3.54
C SER A 273 -18.54 13.69 2.78
N GLY A 274 -19.26 13.02 1.90
CA GLY A 274 -20.29 13.63 1.06
C GLY A 274 -19.81 14.25 -0.25
N ILE A 275 -18.55 14.67 -0.32
CA ILE A 275 -17.93 15.24 -1.53
C ILE A 275 -16.82 14.29 -1.98
N THR A 276 -16.91 13.78 -3.20
CA THR A 276 -15.95 12.79 -3.74
C THR A 276 -15.29 13.29 -5.03
N GLN A 277 -15.20 14.61 -5.19
CA GLN A 277 -14.65 15.25 -6.39
C GLN A 277 -13.12 15.27 -6.36
N THR A 278 -12.52 15.24 -7.54
CA THR A 278 -11.08 15.44 -7.69
C THR A 278 -10.65 16.79 -7.08
N GLY A 279 -9.54 16.78 -6.32
CA GLY A 279 -9.01 17.99 -5.69
C GLY A 279 -9.58 18.32 -4.31
N THR A 280 -10.58 17.57 -3.82
CA THR A 280 -11.13 17.75 -2.46
C THR A 280 -10.36 16.93 -1.40
N VAL A 281 -9.57 15.96 -1.80
CA VAL A 281 -8.63 15.22 -0.92
C VAL A 281 -7.35 16.05 -0.80
N LEU A 282 -6.93 16.33 0.43
CA LEU A 282 -5.76 17.16 0.70
C LEU A 282 -4.72 16.41 1.51
N THR A 283 -3.43 16.71 1.29
CA THR A 283 -2.36 16.16 2.10
C THR A 283 -2.47 16.65 3.55
N TYR A 284 -1.99 15.86 4.51
CA TYR A 284 -1.93 16.28 5.91
C TYR A 284 -1.14 17.60 6.06
N THR A 285 -0.05 17.74 5.32
CA THR A 285 0.74 18.99 5.28
C THR A 285 -0.11 20.17 4.80
N THR A 286 -0.87 20.03 3.73
CA THR A 286 -1.74 21.11 3.21
C THR A 286 -2.81 21.51 4.22
N ILE A 287 -3.46 20.52 4.84
CA ILE A 287 -4.51 20.77 5.85
C ILE A 287 -3.93 21.53 7.04
N THR A 288 -2.81 21.07 7.59
CA THR A 288 -2.22 21.63 8.82
C THR A 288 -1.39 22.89 8.61
N ASN A 289 -1.03 23.23 7.38
CA ASN A 289 -0.49 24.55 7.03
C ASN A 289 -1.58 25.57 6.74
N GLY A 290 -2.82 25.13 6.53
CA GLY A 290 -3.99 25.97 6.31
C GLY A 290 -4.85 26.12 7.57
N SER A 291 -6.14 25.81 7.45
CA SER A 291 -7.12 25.97 8.52
C SER A 291 -7.19 24.80 9.50
N GLY A 292 -6.50 23.68 9.24
CA GLY A 292 -6.51 22.51 10.10
C GLY A 292 -5.47 22.56 11.20
N SER A 293 -5.69 21.79 12.28
CA SER A 293 -4.76 21.64 13.40
C SER A 293 -4.13 20.26 13.40
N ALA A 294 -2.82 20.17 13.67
CA ALA A 294 -2.15 18.89 13.89
C ALA A 294 -2.70 18.08 15.08
N PHE A 295 -3.51 18.70 15.93
CA PHE A 295 -4.11 18.08 17.12
C PHE A 295 -5.60 17.76 16.97
N SER A 296 -6.16 17.95 15.76
CA SER A 296 -7.57 17.72 15.41
C SER A 296 -7.68 16.60 14.37
N ASP A 297 -8.85 15.99 14.28
CA ASP A 297 -9.16 14.94 13.30
C ASP A 297 -10.08 15.44 12.17
N SER A 298 -10.41 16.74 12.19
CA SER A 298 -11.19 17.38 11.11
C SER A 298 -10.89 18.88 11.02
N ALA A 299 -11.19 19.45 9.87
CA ALA A 299 -11.14 20.88 9.61
C ALA A 299 -12.19 21.28 8.58
N VAL A 300 -12.55 22.57 8.54
CA VAL A 300 -13.30 23.15 7.42
C VAL A 300 -12.30 23.76 6.45
N VAL A 301 -12.40 23.35 5.20
CA VAL A 301 -11.47 23.74 4.13
C VAL A 301 -12.20 24.10 2.85
N SER A 302 -11.49 24.71 1.92
CA SER A 302 -11.96 24.97 0.56
C SER A 302 -10.90 24.51 -0.43
N ALA A 303 -11.25 23.61 -1.34
CA ALA A 303 -10.35 23.10 -2.38
C ALA A 303 -11.15 22.44 -3.52
N GLY A 304 -10.51 22.24 -4.68
CA GLY A 304 -11.11 21.54 -5.81
C GLY A 304 -12.40 22.17 -6.36
N GLY A 305 -12.58 23.49 -6.19
CA GLY A 305 -13.78 24.21 -6.59
C GLY A 305 -14.94 24.15 -5.56
N PHE A 306 -14.73 23.52 -4.41
CA PHE A 306 -15.69 23.45 -3.31
C PHE A 306 -15.28 24.34 -2.16
N SER A 307 -16.24 24.98 -1.49
CA SER A 307 -16.03 25.87 -0.37
C SER A 307 -16.65 25.35 0.91
N ASN A 308 -15.96 25.59 2.04
CA ASN A 308 -16.48 25.33 3.40
C ASN A 308 -16.99 23.90 3.61
N TYR A 309 -16.25 22.90 3.12
CA TYR A 309 -16.55 21.51 3.40
C TYR A 309 -15.69 20.94 4.53
N THR A 310 -16.21 19.99 5.28
CA THR A 310 -15.45 19.29 6.32
C THR A 310 -14.57 18.24 5.69
N ILE A 311 -13.25 18.31 5.97
CA ILE A 311 -12.28 17.27 5.67
C ILE A 311 -11.91 16.53 6.95
N TYR A 312 -11.86 15.20 6.89
CA TYR A 312 -11.47 14.34 8.00
C TYR A 312 -10.06 13.81 7.76
N TYR A 313 -9.22 13.83 8.76
CA TYR A 313 -7.82 13.36 8.72
C TYR A 313 -7.41 12.85 10.10
N ASN A 314 -6.23 12.27 10.22
CA ASN A 314 -5.72 11.89 11.53
C ASN A 314 -4.75 12.96 12.07
N GLY A 315 -5.08 13.55 13.22
CA GLY A 315 -4.14 14.38 13.98
C GLY A 315 -3.19 13.53 14.83
N LEU A 316 -2.21 14.19 15.42
CA LEU A 316 -1.19 13.56 16.27
C LEU A 316 -1.78 12.71 17.42
N PRO A 317 -2.84 13.16 18.15
CA PRO A 317 -3.42 12.34 19.21
C PRO A 317 -3.98 11.02 18.71
N THR A 318 -4.65 11.02 17.55
CA THR A 318 -5.24 9.81 16.96
C THR A 318 -4.18 8.89 16.42
N VAL A 319 -3.14 9.41 15.75
CA VAL A 319 -2.02 8.60 15.26
C VAL A 319 -1.24 7.95 16.41
N LYS A 320 -1.00 8.66 17.51
CA LYS A 320 -0.39 8.08 18.73
C LYS A 320 -1.23 6.94 19.31
N ARG A 321 -2.57 7.10 19.38
CA ARG A 321 -3.47 6.01 19.80
C ARG A 321 -3.41 4.81 18.85
N LYS A 322 -3.38 5.04 17.53
CA LYS A 322 -3.23 3.97 16.53
C LYS A 322 -1.86 3.27 16.65
N ALA A 323 -0.78 4.00 16.94
CA ALA A 323 0.53 3.41 17.16
C ALA A 323 0.53 2.48 18.39
N LYS A 324 -0.07 2.90 19.50
CA LYS A 324 -0.25 2.04 20.69
C LYS A 324 -1.15 0.84 20.41
N LEU A 325 -2.22 1.03 19.66
CA LEU A 325 -3.11 -0.06 19.26
C LEU A 325 -2.35 -1.09 18.40
N ALA A 326 -1.56 -0.64 17.43
CA ALA A 326 -0.72 -1.52 16.61
C ALA A 326 0.33 -2.23 17.47
N GLN A 327 0.95 -1.55 18.42
CA GLN A 327 1.92 -2.16 19.35
C GLN A 327 1.31 -3.25 20.23
N SER A 328 0.03 -3.11 20.61
CA SER A 328 -0.65 -4.08 21.49
C SER A 328 -1.29 -5.25 20.75
N MET A 329 -1.69 -5.08 19.49
CA MET A 329 -2.49 -6.07 18.77
C MET A 329 -1.84 -6.59 17.48
N ALA A 330 -0.88 -5.88 16.91
CA ALA A 330 -0.27 -6.17 15.62
C ALA A 330 1.26 -6.11 15.72
N ASN A 331 1.96 -6.27 14.61
CA ASN A 331 3.42 -6.19 14.58
C ASN A 331 3.93 -5.07 13.66
N GLY A 332 3.12 -4.06 13.40
CA GLY A 332 3.57 -2.95 12.58
C GLY A 332 2.54 -1.87 12.34
N ILE A 333 3.02 -0.77 11.78
CA ILE A 333 2.23 0.34 11.28
C ILE A 333 2.76 0.75 9.91
N MET A 334 1.84 1.09 9.01
CA MET A 334 2.15 1.50 7.64
C MET A 334 1.54 2.87 7.37
N MET A 335 2.25 3.70 6.62
CA MET A 335 1.76 5.03 6.20
C MET A 335 1.57 5.10 4.68
N TRP A 336 0.36 5.46 4.25
CA TRP A 336 0.07 5.96 2.92
C TRP A 336 -0.10 7.48 2.96
N GLU A 337 0.77 8.40 2.50
CA GLU A 337 2.10 8.10 2.03
C GLU A 337 3.08 9.19 2.53
N LYS A 338 4.36 8.92 2.48
CA LYS A 338 5.43 9.70 3.13
C LYS A 338 5.54 11.15 2.66
N GLY A 339 5.23 11.43 1.38
CA GLY A 339 5.32 12.78 0.80
C GLY A 339 4.15 13.69 1.21
N GLN A 340 3.09 13.14 1.78
CA GLN A 340 1.93 13.90 2.26
C GLN A 340 2.05 14.32 3.73
N ASP A 341 2.97 13.69 4.47
CA ASP A 341 3.22 13.99 5.87
C ASP A 341 4.22 15.15 6.03
N ARG A 342 4.12 15.89 7.12
CA ARG A 342 5.03 16.99 7.47
C ARG A 342 6.45 16.51 7.72
N THR A 343 7.42 17.43 7.56
CA THR A 343 8.85 17.18 7.81
C THR A 343 9.37 17.76 9.11
N ASP A 344 8.50 18.40 9.90
CA ASP A 344 8.82 19.06 11.16
C ASP A 344 8.35 18.26 12.40
N GLY A 345 8.33 18.89 13.56
CA GLY A 345 7.88 18.29 14.83
C GLY A 345 6.42 17.81 14.85
N LEU A 346 5.61 18.22 13.85
CA LEU A 346 4.21 17.83 13.72
C LEU A 346 4.00 16.66 12.74
N SER A 347 5.07 15.98 12.30
CA SER A 347 4.98 14.80 11.45
C SER A 347 4.22 13.65 12.14
N LEU A 348 3.30 13.03 11.41
CA LEU A 348 2.57 11.85 11.86
C LEU A 348 3.51 10.65 12.05
N LEU A 349 4.45 10.45 11.13
CA LEU A 349 5.43 9.37 11.21
C LEU A 349 6.37 9.55 12.41
N LYS A 350 6.76 10.81 12.71
CA LYS A 350 7.51 11.14 13.93
C LYS A 350 6.71 10.78 15.18
N ALA A 351 5.43 11.14 15.22
CA ALA A 351 4.55 10.82 16.34
C ALA A 351 4.40 9.30 16.55
N VAL A 352 4.39 8.51 15.48
CA VAL A 352 4.45 7.03 15.55
C VAL A 352 5.75 6.59 16.23
N CYS A 353 6.89 7.04 15.74
CA CYS A 353 8.21 6.63 16.27
C CYS A 353 8.38 7.02 17.74
N ASP A 354 8.05 8.25 18.09
CA ASP A 354 8.13 8.74 19.47
C ASP A 354 7.23 7.91 20.42
N THR A 355 6.03 7.54 19.96
CA THR A 355 5.09 6.74 20.77
C THR A 355 5.58 5.32 20.99
N LEU A 356 6.28 4.76 20.00
CA LEU A 356 6.84 3.40 20.05
C LEU A 356 8.22 3.34 20.71
N GLY A 357 8.82 4.46 21.09
CA GLY A 357 10.21 4.55 21.57
C GLY A 357 11.23 4.15 20.50
N ARG A 358 10.88 4.31 19.21
CA ARG A 358 11.75 3.95 18.08
C ARG A 358 12.74 5.09 17.81
N ALA A 359 14.05 4.79 17.86
CA ALA A 359 15.09 5.69 17.40
C ALA A 359 15.06 5.88 15.86
N TYR A 360 15.44 7.10 15.38
CA TYR A 360 15.48 7.44 13.96
C TYR A 360 16.46 8.59 13.65
#